data_41f0849b5763ba2343e59a168a8e756a
#
_entry.id   41f0849b5763ba2343e59a168a8e756a
#
_cell.length_a   1.000
_cell.length_b   1.000
_cell.length_c   1.000
_cell.angle_alpha   90.00
_cell.angle_beta   90.00
_cell.angle_gamma   90.00
#
_symmetry.space_group_name_H-M   'P 1'
#
loop_
_entity.id
_entity.type
_entity.pdbx_description
1 polymer ?
#
loop_
_entity_poly.entity_id
_entity_poly.type
_entity_poly.pdbx_seq_one_letter_code
_entity_poly.pdbx_strand_id
1 'polypeptide(L)'
;MSARLDAEEGGTEGTARGSAAGVAPPVDWAETRERSAMWVLRLMRWFALTAGRRLARLVLHPITLYFILTGSRARRESARYLDRALGRPARWGDVYRHVHTFAATVLDRAYLLQEHYERFELRPSGIAFMDDALAHGEGIFMIGAHMGSFEALRALGQQRGLRVAIVMYENNARLINTALAALAPKAALHTIALGRLDAMLTLRRWLDEGGIAGLLGDRTLPVSSGRSRTVALPFLGKPARFSDGPFRLAAMLKRRVVFMCGLYHGGNRYELRFSPLADFSGATAANRDALVAEALARYVATLETLCREAPYNWFNFFDFWAGGAEAGSAADAA
;
A
#
# COMPACT_ATOMS: atom_id res chain seq x y z
N MET A 1 -47.74 -55.12 31.06
CA MET A 1 -47.39 -55.31 32.50
C MET A 1 -46.63 -54.02 32.87
N SER A 2 -47.37 -53.05 33.36
CA SER A 2 -47.50 -52.64 34.79
C SER A 2 -46.14 -52.16 35.38
N ALA A 3 -45.95 -51.01 35.99
CA ALA A 3 -46.76 -49.96 36.60
C ALA A 3 -45.77 -48.80 36.80
N ARG A 4 -46.13 -47.54 36.65
CA ARG A 4 -46.63 -46.53 37.62
C ARG A 4 -45.84 -46.47 38.94
N LEU A 5 -45.36 -45.29 39.26
CA LEU A 5 -45.76 -44.30 40.32
C LEU A 5 -44.65 -43.24 40.40
N ASP A 6 -44.88 -42.02 40.18
CA ASP A 6 -45.44 -40.89 40.98
C ASP A 6 -44.49 -40.28 42.04
N ALA A 7 -44.52 -39.00 41.98
CA ALA A 7 -44.54 -37.92 42.96
C ALA A 7 -43.19 -37.26 43.29
N GLU A 8 -43.13 -36.00 42.94
CA GLU A 8 -43.36 -34.76 43.71
C GLU A 8 -42.19 -34.23 44.52
N GLU A 9 -42.05 -33.03 44.31
CA GLU A 9 -41.83 -31.74 45.02
C GLU A 9 -40.37 -31.32 45.01
N GLY A 10 -39.97 -30.16 44.61
CA GLY A 10 -40.38 -28.80 44.94
C GLY A 10 -39.11 -28.04 45.23
N GLY A 11 -38.94 -26.89 44.72
CA GLY A 11 -37.83 -26.04 45.15
C GLY A 11 -37.44 -24.95 44.15
N THR A 12 -38.10 -23.88 44.34
CA THR A 12 -37.96 -22.53 43.83
C THR A 12 -36.53 -21.95 43.78
N GLU A 13 -36.44 -21.00 42.83
CA GLU A 13 -35.67 -19.76 42.84
C GLU A 13 -34.26 -19.73 42.27
N GLY A 14 -34.12 -18.81 41.32
CA GLY A 14 -32.83 -18.27 40.93
C GLY A 14 -32.78 -17.71 39.51
N THR A 15 -33.66 -16.74 39.22
CA THR A 15 -33.53 -15.89 38.01
C THR A 15 -32.19 -15.16 38.00
N ALA A 16 -31.31 -15.55 37.14
CA ALA A 16 -30.25 -14.67 36.66
C ALA A 16 -30.35 -14.54 35.12
N ARG A 17 -31.10 -13.56 34.69
CA ARG A 17 -31.04 -13.06 33.30
C ARG A 17 -29.67 -12.46 33.10
N GLY A 18 -28.72 -13.23 32.63
CA GLY A 18 -27.49 -12.78 32.01
C GLY A 18 -27.86 -12.21 30.65
N SER A 19 -27.90 -10.88 30.55
CA SER A 19 -27.96 -10.13 29.31
C SER A 19 -26.82 -10.56 28.40
N ALA A 20 -27.11 -11.41 27.43
CA ALA A 20 -26.25 -11.61 26.29
C ALA A 20 -26.26 -10.27 25.52
N ALA A 21 -25.22 -9.44 25.78
CA ALA A 21 -24.95 -8.31 24.94
C ALA A 21 -24.73 -8.85 23.52
N GLY A 22 -25.71 -8.61 22.67
CA GLY A 22 -25.67 -8.95 21.27
C GLY A 22 -24.45 -8.28 20.63
N VAL A 23 -23.49 -9.11 20.25
CA VAL A 23 -22.45 -8.70 19.34
C VAL A 23 -23.17 -8.36 18.03
N ALA A 24 -23.28 -7.07 17.76
CA ALA A 24 -23.82 -6.58 16.51
C ALA A 24 -23.00 -7.19 15.36
N PRO A 25 -23.66 -7.62 14.25
CA PRO A 25 -22.93 -8.17 13.11
C PRO A 25 -21.94 -7.14 12.59
N PRO A 26 -20.73 -7.54 12.19
CA PRO A 26 -19.75 -6.64 11.55
C PRO A 26 -20.24 -6.35 10.14
N VAL A 27 -20.91 -5.44 10.03
CA VAL A 27 -21.31 -4.36 9.34
C VAL A 27 -21.04 -4.06 7.88
N ASP A 28 -22.04 -3.97 7.23
CA ASP A 28 -22.57 -3.26 6.03
C ASP A 28 -22.06 -1.80 5.77
N TRP A 29 -21.36 -1.15 6.69
CA TRP A 29 -20.78 0.18 6.48
C TRP A 29 -19.60 0.18 5.49
N ALA A 30 -18.89 -0.91 5.38
CA ALA A 30 -17.80 -1.06 4.43
C ALA A 30 -18.37 -1.13 3.00
N GLU A 31 -19.41 -1.93 2.76
CA GLU A 31 -20.07 -2.04 1.45
C GLU A 31 -20.76 -0.74 1.03
N THR A 32 -21.41 -0.06 1.95
CA THR A 32 -22.10 1.22 1.67
C THR A 32 -21.10 2.33 1.35
N ARG A 33 -19.96 2.34 2.04
CA ARG A 33 -18.87 3.29 1.79
C ARG A 33 -18.14 3.00 0.48
N GLU A 34 -18.01 1.74 0.10
CA GLU A 34 -17.46 1.33 -1.19
C GLU A 34 -18.33 1.76 -2.36
N ARG A 35 -19.65 1.55 -2.29
CA ARG A 35 -20.61 1.99 -3.33
C ARG A 35 -20.58 3.50 -3.53
N SER A 36 -20.53 4.27 -2.43
CA SER A 36 -20.44 5.73 -2.48
C SER A 36 -19.12 6.21 -3.08
N ALA A 37 -18.00 5.52 -2.79
CA ALA A 37 -16.73 5.84 -3.38
C ALA A 37 -16.68 5.52 -4.89
N MET A 38 -17.33 4.44 -5.33
CA MET A 38 -17.30 3.98 -6.72
C MET A 38 -18.00 4.93 -7.68
N TRP A 39 -19.18 5.49 -7.31
CA TRP A 39 -19.84 6.45 -8.20
C TRP A 39 -19.07 7.77 -8.29
N VAL A 40 -18.43 8.21 -7.21
CA VAL A 40 -17.55 9.40 -7.22
C VAL A 40 -16.38 9.19 -8.17
N LEU A 41 -15.73 8.02 -8.11
CA LEU A 41 -14.64 7.69 -9.03
C LEU A 41 -15.09 7.64 -10.49
N ARG A 42 -16.30 7.10 -10.76
CA ARG A 42 -16.88 7.09 -12.11
C ARG A 42 -17.21 8.50 -12.60
N LEU A 43 -17.77 9.32 -11.73
CA LEU A 43 -18.08 10.72 -12.04
C LEU A 43 -16.80 11.52 -12.30
N MET A 44 -15.80 11.37 -11.44
CA MET A 44 -14.49 12.00 -11.65
C MET A 44 -13.84 11.55 -12.96
N ARG A 45 -13.91 10.26 -13.28
CA ARG A 45 -13.43 9.74 -14.56
C ARG A 45 -14.18 10.37 -15.73
N TRP A 46 -15.52 10.35 -15.70
CA TRP A 46 -16.34 10.94 -16.76
C TRP A 46 -16.01 12.42 -16.96
N PHE A 47 -15.97 13.18 -15.87
CA PHE A 47 -15.62 14.59 -15.91
C PHE A 47 -14.20 14.83 -16.42
N ALA A 48 -13.23 14.06 -15.94
CA ALA A 48 -11.84 14.16 -16.38
C ALA A 48 -11.71 13.93 -17.88
N LEU A 49 -12.39 12.91 -18.43
CA LEU A 49 -12.31 12.55 -19.84
C LEU A 49 -13.08 13.48 -20.75
N THR A 50 -14.20 14.04 -20.29
CA THR A 50 -15.08 14.96 -21.10
C THR A 50 -14.62 16.41 -21.02
N ALA A 51 -14.37 16.93 -19.83
CA ALA A 51 -13.94 18.31 -19.61
C ALA A 51 -12.42 18.52 -19.84
N GLY A 52 -11.68 17.44 -19.91
CA GLY A 52 -10.24 17.45 -20.08
C GLY A 52 -9.45 17.69 -18.80
N ARG A 53 -8.18 17.29 -18.83
CA ARG A 53 -7.29 17.27 -17.67
C ARG A 53 -7.09 18.64 -17.01
N ARG A 54 -7.04 19.75 -17.81
CA ARG A 54 -6.84 21.10 -17.28
C ARG A 54 -8.01 21.54 -16.39
N LEU A 55 -9.24 21.37 -16.85
CA LEU A 55 -10.44 21.72 -16.08
C LEU A 55 -10.62 20.78 -14.87
N ALA A 56 -10.39 19.49 -15.06
CA ALA A 56 -10.42 18.52 -13.95
C ALA A 56 -9.46 18.90 -12.82
N ARG A 57 -8.26 19.40 -13.15
CA ARG A 57 -7.30 19.89 -12.16
C ARG A 57 -7.77 21.11 -11.38
N LEU A 58 -8.50 22.04 -12.02
CA LEU A 58 -9.10 23.18 -11.31
C LEU A 58 -10.13 22.70 -10.27
N VAL A 59 -10.92 21.69 -10.60
CA VAL A 59 -11.92 21.12 -9.69
C VAL A 59 -11.25 20.37 -8.51
N LEU A 60 -10.00 19.94 -8.61
CA LEU A 60 -9.31 19.35 -7.47
C LEU A 60 -9.11 20.33 -6.30
N HIS A 61 -9.05 21.64 -6.54
CA HIS A 61 -8.87 22.63 -5.47
C HIS A 61 -10.05 22.64 -4.48
N PRO A 62 -11.32 22.82 -4.89
CA PRO A 62 -12.44 22.72 -3.97
C PRO A 62 -12.61 21.32 -3.37
N ILE A 63 -12.32 20.25 -4.13
CA ILE A 63 -12.35 18.88 -3.60
C ILE A 63 -11.31 18.71 -2.47
N THR A 64 -10.08 19.17 -2.68
CA THR A 64 -9.02 19.12 -1.66
C THR A 64 -9.43 19.89 -0.42
N LEU A 65 -9.99 21.09 -0.58
CA LEU A 65 -10.45 21.92 0.53
C LEU A 65 -11.57 21.19 1.31
N TYR A 66 -12.53 20.61 0.64
CA TYR A 66 -13.61 19.83 1.25
C TYR A 66 -13.02 18.69 2.11
N PHE A 67 -12.10 17.89 1.57
CA PHE A 67 -11.50 16.79 2.32
C PHE A 67 -10.67 17.24 3.53
N ILE A 68 -9.99 18.37 3.44
CA ILE A 68 -9.26 18.94 4.57
C ILE A 68 -10.20 19.43 5.67
N LEU A 69 -11.31 20.04 5.30
CA LEU A 69 -12.28 20.57 6.26
C LEU A 69 -13.07 19.46 6.96
N THR A 70 -13.48 18.42 6.22
CA THR A 70 -14.30 17.32 6.75
C THR A 70 -13.47 16.17 7.32
N GLY A 71 -12.26 15.93 6.80
CA GLY A 71 -11.40 14.80 7.17
C GLY A 71 -10.46 15.12 8.33
N SER A 72 -10.98 15.45 9.52
CA SER A 72 -10.16 15.89 10.67
C SER A 72 -9.05 14.91 11.08
N ARG A 73 -9.28 13.59 11.02
CA ARG A 73 -8.29 12.56 11.33
C ARG A 73 -7.17 12.54 10.28
N ALA A 74 -7.53 12.44 9.00
CA ALA A 74 -6.57 12.41 7.90
C ALA A 74 -5.71 13.68 7.88
N ARG A 75 -6.30 14.84 8.17
CA ARG A 75 -5.59 16.13 8.29
C ARG A 75 -4.56 16.10 9.42
N ARG A 76 -4.93 15.59 10.61
CA ARG A 76 -4.00 15.50 11.76
C ARG A 76 -2.83 14.56 11.46
N GLU A 77 -3.10 13.39 10.88
CA GLU A 77 -2.04 12.43 10.58
C GLU A 77 -1.13 12.93 9.45
N SER A 78 -1.69 13.59 8.44
CA SER A 78 -0.91 14.30 7.43
C SER A 78 0.01 15.35 8.05
N ALA A 79 -0.48 16.19 8.97
CA ALA A 79 0.33 17.18 9.66
C ALA A 79 1.45 16.52 10.48
N ARG A 80 1.15 15.49 11.28
CA ARG A 80 2.14 14.74 12.07
C ARG A 80 3.26 14.13 11.23
N TYR A 81 2.90 13.59 10.09
CA TYR A 81 3.89 13.08 9.13
C TYR A 81 4.75 14.22 8.59
N LEU A 82 4.12 15.30 8.12
CA LEU A 82 4.83 16.44 7.53
C LEU A 82 5.73 17.15 8.53
N ASP A 83 5.35 17.26 9.82
CA ASP A 83 6.21 17.77 10.88
C ASP A 83 7.57 17.05 10.88
N ARG A 84 7.56 15.74 10.74
CA ARG A 84 8.75 14.89 10.75
C ARG A 84 9.53 14.98 9.44
N ALA A 85 8.83 14.86 8.31
CA ALA A 85 9.45 14.88 7.00
C ALA A 85 10.10 16.24 6.67
N LEU A 86 9.47 17.35 7.10
CA LEU A 86 9.96 18.72 6.91
C LEU A 86 10.96 19.18 7.99
N GLY A 87 11.06 18.47 9.13
CA GLY A 87 11.88 18.88 10.27
C GLY A 87 11.40 20.16 10.95
N ARG A 88 10.15 20.56 10.73
CA ARG A 88 9.48 21.73 11.30
C ARG A 88 7.97 21.50 11.40
N PRO A 89 7.26 22.26 12.23
CA PRO A 89 5.80 22.20 12.28
C PRO A 89 5.18 22.46 10.89
N ALA A 90 4.28 21.56 10.47
CA ALA A 90 3.57 21.67 9.20
C ALA A 90 2.56 22.83 9.26
N ARG A 91 2.56 23.64 8.23
CA ARG A 91 1.59 24.72 8.06
C ARG A 91 0.36 24.18 7.34
N TRP A 92 -0.75 24.90 7.42
CA TRP A 92 -1.96 24.53 6.68
C TRP A 92 -1.71 24.33 5.18
N GLY A 93 -0.89 25.17 4.57
CA GLY A 93 -0.49 25.04 3.16
C GLY A 93 0.30 23.76 2.84
N ASP A 94 1.08 23.23 3.80
CA ASP A 94 1.79 21.96 3.63
C ASP A 94 0.80 20.79 3.56
N VAL A 95 -0.17 20.78 4.50
CA VAL A 95 -1.25 19.77 4.49
C VAL A 95 -2.09 19.85 3.22
N TYR A 96 -2.44 21.09 2.82
CA TYR A 96 -3.16 21.31 1.56
C TYR A 96 -2.38 20.73 0.36
N ARG A 97 -1.09 21.04 0.27
CA ARG A 97 -0.23 20.54 -0.81
C ARG A 97 -0.14 19.01 -0.80
N HIS A 98 -0.05 18.39 0.37
CA HIS A 98 -0.01 16.93 0.51
C HIS A 98 -1.30 16.27 0.00
N VAL A 99 -2.47 16.73 0.47
CA VAL A 99 -3.77 16.21 0.04
C VAL A 99 -4.02 16.49 -1.44
N HIS A 100 -3.65 17.70 -1.93
CA HIS A 100 -3.78 18.04 -3.34
C HIS A 100 -2.87 17.19 -4.24
N THR A 101 -1.65 16.88 -3.80
CA THR A 101 -0.72 15.99 -4.53
C THR A 101 -1.34 14.60 -4.67
N PHE A 102 -1.89 14.06 -3.59
CA PHE A 102 -2.63 12.78 -3.64
C PHE A 102 -3.80 12.85 -4.63
N ALA A 103 -4.65 13.88 -4.53
CA ALA A 103 -5.80 14.03 -5.42
C ALA A 103 -5.38 14.16 -6.90
N ALA A 104 -4.25 14.85 -7.17
CA ALA A 104 -3.70 15.00 -8.51
C ALA A 104 -3.21 13.66 -9.08
N THR A 105 -2.53 12.83 -8.28
CA THR A 105 -2.09 11.49 -8.73
C THR A 105 -3.26 10.55 -8.96
N VAL A 106 -4.33 10.65 -8.13
CA VAL A 106 -5.57 9.88 -8.35
C VAL A 106 -6.29 10.31 -9.63
N LEU A 107 -6.33 11.62 -9.93
CA LEU A 107 -6.87 12.10 -11.21
C LEU A 107 -6.04 11.58 -12.40
N ASP A 108 -4.72 11.68 -12.32
CA ASP A 108 -3.82 11.28 -13.40
C ASP A 108 -3.87 9.76 -13.64
N ARG A 109 -4.22 8.96 -12.63
CA ARG A 109 -4.49 7.52 -12.75
C ARG A 109 -5.53 7.21 -13.83
N ALA A 110 -6.59 8.04 -13.94
CA ALA A 110 -7.64 7.83 -14.93
C ALA A 110 -7.11 7.90 -16.39
N TYR A 111 -6.10 8.71 -16.62
CA TYR A 111 -5.44 8.84 -17.94
C TYR A 111 -4.37 7.78 -18.15
N LEU A 112 -3.52 7.54 -17.14
CA LEU A 112 -2.43 6.56 -17.23
C LEU A 112 -2.96 5.13 -17.42
N LEU A 113 -4.10 4.78 -16.80
CA LEU A 113 -4.75 3.49 -16.98
C LEU A 113 -5.40 3.31 -18.36
N GLN A 114 -5.67 4.41 -19.08
CA GLN A 114 -6.19 4.41 -20.45
C GLN A 114 -5.09 4.62 -21.49
N GLU A 115 -3.83 4.48 -21.08
CA GLU A 115 -2.65 4.53 -21.95
C GLU A 115 -2.42 5.89 -22.63
N HIS A 116 -3.01 6.97 -22.07
CA HIS A 116 -2.74 8.33 -22.51
C HIS A 116 -1.38 8.85 -22.01
N TYR A 117 -0.32 8.10 -22.30
CA TYR A 117 1.04 8.38 -21.78
C TYR A 117 1.65 9.64 -22.36
N GLU A 118 1.27 10.02 -23.57
CA GLU A 118 1.69 11.23 -24.28
C GLU A 118 1.38 12.54 -23.53
N ARG A 119 0.45 12.45 -22.57
CA ARG A 119 0.07 13.60 -21.73
C ARG A 119 1.02 13.84 -20.57
N PHE A 120 1.95 12.92 -20.33
CA PHE A 120 2.83 12.93 -19.17
C PHE A 120 4.29 12.94 -19.56
N GLU A 121 5.07 13.66 -18.79
CA GLU A 121 6.52 13.66 -18.85
C GLU A 121 7.03 12.67 -17.81
N LEU A 122 7.37 11.46 -18.27
CA LEU A 122 7.91 10.39 -17.45
C LEU A 122 9.43 10.42 -17.55
N ARG A 123 10.11 10.76 -16.45
CA ARG A 123 11.59 10.86 -16.38
C ARG A 123 12.14 9.70 -15.55
N PRO A 124 12.64 8.62 -16.17
CA PRO A 124 13.25 7.54 -15.42
C PRO A 124 14.65 7.93 -14.91
N SER A 125 14.96 7.57 -13.67
CA SER A 125 16.30 7.69 -13.07
C SER A 125 16.67 6.37 -12.39
N GLY A 126 17.96 5.98 -12.46
CA GLY A 126 18.43 4.71 -11.93
C GLY A 126 17.94 3.48 -12.70
N ILE A 127 17.47 3.65 -13.95
CA ILE A 127 16.93 2.55 -14.76
C ILE A 127 17.98 1.47 -15.05
N ALA A 128 19.26 1.82 -15.07
CA ALA A 128 20.36 0.88 -15.25
C ALA A 128 20.37 -0.23 -14.19
N PHE A 129 19.95 0.04 -12.96
CA PHE A 129 19.83 -0.97 -11.90
C PHE A 129 18.75 -2.00 -12.20
N MET A 130 17.63 -1.55 -12.78
CA MET A 130 16.57 -2.44 -13.24
C MET A 130 17.03 -3.27 -14.44
N ASP A 131 17.68 -2.63 -15.41
CA ASP A 131 18.16 -3.29 -16.62
C ASP A 131 19.24 -4.32 -16.30
N ASP A 132 20.19 -4.00 -15.40
CA ASP A 132 21.20 -4.96 -14.92
C ASP A 132 20.54 -6.14 -14.22
N ALA A 133 19.57 -5.89 -13.35
CA ALA A 133 18.86 -6.96 -12.66
C ALA A 133 18.09 -7.87 -13.62
N LEU A 134 17.51 -7.33 -14.69
CA LEU A 134 16.78 -8.09 -15.71
C LEU A 134 17.70 -8.78 -16.72
N ALA A 135 18.92 -8.28 -16.97
CA ALA A 135 19.86 -8.83 -17.93
C ALA A 135 20.28 -10.28 -17.62
N HIS A 136 20.12 -10.72 -16.38
CA HIS A 136 20.39 -12.10 -15.96
C HIS A 136 19.32 -13.11 -16.37
N GLY A 137 18.25 -12.66 -17.09
CA GLY A 137 17.18 -13.53 -17.60
C GLY A 137 16.19 -14.03 -16.54
N GLU A 138 16.45 -13.75 -15.28
CA GLU A 138 15.56 -14.07 -14.17
C GLU A 138 14.71 -12.85 -13.79
N GLY A 139 13.48 -13.11 -13.38
CA GLY A 139 12.58 -12.06 -12.90
C GLY A 139 13.03 -11.48 -11.56
N ILE A 140 12.61 -10.27 -11.29
CA ILE A 140 13.01 -9.48 -10.12
C ILE A 140 11.81 -9.06 -9.30
N PHE A 141 12.06 -8.74 -8.02
CA PHE A 141 11.11 -8.02 -7.20
C PHE A 141 11.34 -6.50 -7.31
N MET A 142 10.25 -5.76 -7.48
CA MET A 142 10.23 -4.32 -7.31
C MET A 142 9.42 -3.97 -6.07
N ILE A 143 10.09 -3.43 -5.04
CA ILE A 143 9.43 -3.05 -3.78
C ILE A 143 9.39 -1.54 -3.68
N GLY A 144 8.18 -0.98 -3.66
CA GLY A 144 7.93 0.44 -3.53
C GLY A 144 7.20 0.80 -2.24
N ALA A 145 6.65 2.01 -2.22
CA ALA A 145 5.82 2.54 -1.15
C ALA A 145 4.58 3.23 -1.74
N HIS A 146 3.59 3.58 -0.90
CA HIS A 146 2.46 4.43 -1.31
C HIS A 146 2.93 5.87 -1.54
N MET A 147 3.89 6.02 -2.46
CA MET A 147 4.58 7.26 -2.78
C MET A 147 4.43 7.59 -4.26
N GLY A 148 3.80 8.74 -4.54
CA GLY A 148 3.55 9.21 -5.89
C GLY A 148 2.60 8.30 -6.69
N SER A 149 2.94 7.94 -7.92
CA SER A 149 2.08 7.16 -8.82
C SER A 149 2.69 5.83 -9.23
N PHE A 150 2.05 4.75 -8.84
CA PHE A 150 2.37 3.40 -9.33
C PHE A 150 1.99 3.26 -10.82
N GLU A 151 0.93 3.93 -11.26
CA GLU A 151 0.49 3.89 -12.64
C GLU A 151 1.49 4.54 -13.61
N ALA A 152 2.25 5.54 -13.13
CA ALA A 152 3.34 6.12 -13.92
C ALA A 152 4.50 5.12 -14.11
N LEU A 153 4.83 4.33 -13.07
CA LEU A 153 5.80 3.24 -13.17
C LEU A 153 5.32 2.13 -14.11
N ARG A 154 4.04 1.78 -14.01
CA ARG A 154 3.41 0.80 -14.92
C ARG A 154 3.46 1.28 -16.37
N ALA A 155 3.18 2.57 -16.62
CA ALA A 155 3.25 3.15 -17.95
C ALA A 155 4.64 2.97 -18.59
N LEU A 156 5.72 3.24 -17.84
CA LEU A 156 7.08 2.97 -18.29
C LEU A 156 7.31 1.48 -18.58
N GLY A 157 6.84 0.59 -17.70
CA GLY A 157 6.94 -0.85 -17.91
C GLY A 157 6.26 -1.31 -19.19
N GLN A 158 5.06 -0.80 -19.49
CA GLN A 158 4.32 -1.11 -20.72
C GLN A 158 5.02 -0.57 -21.96
N GLN A 159 5.49 0.69 -21.94
CA GLN A 159 6.25 1.29 -23.05
C GLN A 159 7.52 0.50 -23.37
N ARG A 160 8.09 -0.19 -22.39
CA ARG A 160 9.30 -1.03 -22.56
C ARG A 160 8.98 -2.51 -22.81
N GLY A 161 7.71 -2.89 -22.92
CA GLY A 161 7.29 -4.28 -23.11
C GLY A 161 7.59 -5.19 -21.91
N LEU A 162 7.75 -4.65 -20.71
CA LEU A 162 8.07 -5.42 -19.51
C LEU A 162 6.83 -6.15 -18.97
N ARG A 163 7.01 -7.40 -18.58
CA ARG A 163 5.96 -8.20 -17.93
C ARG A 163 5.93 -7.88 -16.44
N VAL A 164 4.94 -7.12 -15.99
CA VAL A 164 4.79 -6.70 -14.60
C VAL A 164 3.54 -7.31 -13.99
N ALA A 165 3.69 -8.01 -12.86
CA ALA A 165 2.59 -8.46 -12.01
C ALA A 165 2.58 -7.68 -10.69
N ILE A 166 1.39 -7.31 -10.22
CA ILE A 166 1.22 -6.73 -8.88
C ILE A 166 0.96 -7.87 -7.91
N VAL A 167 1.83 -7.98 -6.91
CA VAL A 167 1.72 -9.01 -5.87
C VAL A 167 1.10 -8.39 -4.62
N MET A 168 -0.02 -8.92 -4.16
CA MET A 168 -0.73 -8.42 -3.00
C MET A 168 -1.58 -9.51 -2.34
N TYR A 169 -2.08 -9.25 -1.13
CA TYR A 169 -3.00 -10.18 -0.48
C TYR A 169 -4.37 -10.19 -1.16
N GLU A 170 -5.05 -11.34 -1.14
CA GLU A 170 -6.29 -11.62 -1.88
C GLU A 170 -7.39 -10.55 -1.64
N ASN A 171 -7.60 -10.13 -0.40
CA ASN A 171 -8.60 -9.10 -0.09
C ASN A 171 -8.28 -7.76 -0.78
N ASN A 172 -7.02 -7.37 -0.80
CA ASN A 172 -6.57 -6.14 -1.47
C ASN A 172 -6.66 -6.28 -2.99
N ALA A 173 -6.34 -7.46 -3.54
CA ALA A 173 -6.46 -7.74 -4.96
C ALA A 173 -7.89 -7.56 -5.46
N ARG A 174 -8.87 -8.07 -4.71
CA ARG A 174 -10.30 -7.94 -5.04
C ARG A 174 -10.75 -6.48 -5.07
N LEU A 175 -10.41 -5.70 -4.03
CA LEU A 175 -10.74 -4.27 -3.94
C LEU A 175 -10.13 -3.46 -5.09
N ILE A 176 -8.86 -3.69 -5.37
CA ILE A 176 -8.14 -2.99 -6.44
C ILE A 176 -8.70 -3.37 -7.81
N ASN A 177 -8.95 -4.65 -8.07
CA ASN A 177 -9.53 -5.09 -9.34
C ASN A 177 -10.93 -4.50 -9.55
N THR A 178 -11.75 -4.41 -8.49
CA THR A 178 -13.07 -3.76 -8.56
C THR A 178 -12.94 -2.28 -8.87
N ALA A 179 -12.03 -1.55 -8.20
CA ALA A 179 -11.78 -0.14 -8.46
C ALA A 179 -11.24 0.10 -9.88
N LEU A 180 -10.34 -0.76 -10.35
CA LEU A 180 -9.78 -0.69 -11.70
C LEU A 180 -10.81 -0.99 -12.78
N ALA A 181 -11.68 -1.98 -12.58
CA ALA A 181 -12.79 -2.27 -13.49
C ALA A 181 -13.71 -1.06 -13.66
N ALA A 182 -13.87 -0.24 -12.62
CA ALA A 182 -14.65 0.99 -12.70
C ALA A 182 -13.92 2.14 -13.41
N LEU A 183 -12.60 2.25 -13.20
CA LEU A 183 -11.77 3.35 -13.74
C LEU A 183 -11.28 3.06 -15.16
N ALA A 184 -10.94 1.82 -15.45
CA ALA A 184 -10.37 1.41 -16.73
C ALA A 184 -10.73 -0.05 -17.05
N PRO A 185 -11.94 -0.33 -17.56
CA PRO A 185 -12.40 -1.71 -17.86
C PRO A 185 -11.49 -2.49 -18.82
N LYS A 186 -10.71 -1.77 -19.63
CA LYS A 186 -9.77 -2.35 -20.61
C LYS A 186 -8.35 -2.55 -20.06
N ALA A 187 -8.03 -2.01 -18.89
CA ALA A 187 -6.71 -2.15 -18.30
C ALA A 187 -6.57 -3.54 -17.65
N ALA A 188 -5.92 -4.45 -18.34
CA ALA A 188 -5.54 -5.74 -17.79
C ALA A 188 -4.35 -5.53 -16.84
N LEU A 189 -4.59 -5.64 -15.52
CA LEU A 189 -3.53 -5.76 -14.53
C LEU A 189 -3.32 -7.23 -14.20
N HIS A 190 -2.12 -7.72 -14.43
CA HIS A 190 -1.77 -9.05 -13.93
C HIS A 190 -1.56 -8.96 -12.43
N THR A 191 -2.41 -9.64 -11.67
CA THR A 191 -2.38 -9.63 -10.20
C THR A 191 -2.11 -11.04 -9.68
N ILE A 192 -1.13 -11.19 -8.81
CA ILE A 192 -0.85 -12.44 -8.10
C ILE A 192 -1.30 -12.27 -6.66
N ALA A 193 -2.39 -12.95 -6.28
CA ALA A 193 -2.98 -12.87 -4.96
C ALA A 193 -2.28 -13.82 -3.99
N LEU A 194 -1.52 -13.26 -3.02
CA LEU A 194 -0.90 -14.04 -1.94
C LEU A 194 -1.93 -14.55 -0.94
N GLY A 195 -1.65 -15.71 -0.33
CA GLY A 195 -2.49 -16.33 0.68
C GLY A 195 -2.95 -17.74 0.31
N ARG A 196 -2.81 -18.13 -0.95
CA ARG A 196 -3.11 -19.49 -1.46
C ARG A 196 -1.82 -20.22 -1.77
N LEU A 197 -1.82 -21.55 -1.67
CA LEU A 197 -0.65 -22.38 -1.97
C LEU A 197 -0.22 -22.26 -3.44
N ASP A 198 -1.19 -22.18 -4.35
CA ASP A 198 -0.99 -22.02 -5.78
C ASP A 198 -0.36 -20.67 -6.16
N ALA A 199 -0.58 -19.63 -5.37
CA ALA A 199 -0.02 -18.30 -5.61
C ALA A 199 1.51 -18.28 -5.55
N MET A 200 2.12 -19.05 -4.66
CA MET A 200 3.58 -19.16 -4.57
C MET A 200 4.19 -19.83 -5.79
N LEU A 201 3.54 -20.87 -6.31
CA LEU A 201 3.97 -21.54 -7.54
C LEU A 201 3.78 -20.63 -8.77
N THR A 202 2.68 -19.90 -8.82
CA THR A 202 2.41 -18.92 -9.89
C THR A 202 3.43 -17.80 -9.87
N LEU A 203 3.74 -17.25 -8.70
CA LEU A 203 4.75 -16.21 -8.55
C LEU A 203 6.15 -16.70 -8.96
N ARG A 204 6.52 -17.92 -8.54
CA ARG A 204 7.79 -18.53 -8.93
C ARG A 204 7.92 -18.67 -10.44
N ARG A 205 6.90 -19.28 -11.11
CA ARG A 205 6.88 -19.42 -12.57
C ARG A 205 7.00 -18.06 -13.27
N TRP A 206 6.23 -17.05 -12.78
CA TRP A 206 6.27 -15.70 -13.31
C TRP A 206 7.68 -15.12 -13.29
N LEU A 207 8.40 -15.29 -12.16
CA LEU A 207 9.78 -14.84 -12.00
C LEU A 207 10.77 -15.70 -12.81
N ASP A 208 10.58 -17.03 -12.88
CA ASP A 208 11.43 -17.92 -13.68
C ASP A 208 11.34 -17.59 -15.18
N GLU A 209 10.23 -17.03 -15.63
CA GLU A 209 10.00 -16.54 -17.00
C GLU A 209 10.45 -15.07 -17.22
N GLY A 210 11.23 -14.50 -16.33
CA GLY A 210 11.74 -13.13 -16.43
C GLY A 210 10.73 -12.03 -16.08
N GLY A 211 9.60 -12.37 -15.44
CA GLY A 211 8.58 -11.40 -15.06
C GLY A 211 9.00 -10.57 -13.84
N ILE A 212 8.45 -9.37 -13.74
CA ILE A 212 8.65 -8.44 -12.61
C ILE A 212 7.49 -8.61 -11.62
N ALA A 213 7.80 -8.76 -10.34
CA ALA A 213 6.84 -8.82 -9.24
C ALA A 213 6.87 -7.52 -8.42
N GLY A 214 5.85 -6.67 -8.58
CA GLY A 214 5.72 -5.39 -7.89
C GLY A 214 4.96 -5.51 -6.58
N LEU A 215 5.52 -4.97 -5.48
CA LEU A 215 4.90 -4.92 -4.15
C LEU A 215 5.06 -3.53 -3.53
N LEU A 216 4.23 -3.24 -2.52
CA LEU A 216 4.42 -2.10 -1.63
C LEU A 216 4.79 -2.61 -0.24
N GLY A 217 5.88 -2.05 0.33
CA GLY A 217 6.49 -2.52 1.59
C GLY A 217 6.24 -1.61 2.79
N ASP A 218 5.55 -0.48 2.62
CA ASP A 218 5.38 0.56 3.64
C ASP A 218 4.15 0.38 4.55
N ARG A 219 3.32 -0.65 4.32
CA ARG A 219 2.18 -0.94 5.18
C ARG A 219 2.27 -2.32 5.80
N THR A 220 1.91 -2.41 7.08
CA THR A 220 1.78 -3.66 7.80
C THR A 220 0.34 -4.14 7.75
N LEU A 221 0.14 -5.46 7.68
CA LEU A 221 -1.18 -6.04 7.87
C LEU A 221 -1.60 -5.93 9.34
N PRO A 222 -2.91 -5.85 9.64
CA PRO A 222 -3.39 -5.94 11.01
C PRO A 222 -2.86 -7.20 11.69
N VAL A 223 -2.45 -7.07 12.96
CA VAL A 223 -1.86 -8.16 13.78
C VAL A 223 -2.81 -9.37 13.89
N SER A 224 -4.11 -9.14 13.74
CA SER A 224 -5.15 -10.18 13.75
C SER A 224 -4.98 -11.29 12.70
N SER A 225 -4.16 -11.07 11.68
CA SER A 225 -3.90 -12.08 10.64
C SER A 225 -2.86 -13.14 11.06
N GLY A 226 -2.17 -12.99 12.20
CA GLY A 226 -1.19 -13.95 12.74
C GLY A 226 0.03 -14.24 11.84
N ARG A 227 0.10 -13.63 10.66
CA ARG A 227 1.07 -13.99 9.60
C ARG A 227 2.10 -12.92 9.28
N SER A 228 2.03 -11.73 9.87
CA SER A 228 2.93 -10.63 9.55
C SER A 228 3.93 -10.40 10.68
N ARG A 229 5.18 -10.80 10.45
CA ARG A 229 6.30 -10.38 11.30
C ARG A 229 6.63 -8.93 11.00
N THR A 230 6.66 -8.11 12.04
CA THR A 230 7.04 -6.69 11.93
C THR A 230 8.30 -6.42 12.73
N VAL A 231 9.15 -5.54 12.22
CA VAL A 231 10.37 -5.08 12.84
C VAL A 231 10.23 -3.59 13.13
N ALA A 232 10.57 -3.15 14.33
CA ALA A 232 10.62 -1.74 14.68
C ALA A 232 11.97 -1.17 14.22
N LEU A 233 11.93 -0.14 13.37
CA LEU A 233 13.11 0.54 12.85
C LEU A 233 12.93 2.05 13.02
N PRO A 234 14.04 2.82 13.23
CA PRO A 234 13.98 4.27 13.21
C PRO A 234 13.47 4.77 11.85
N PHE A 235 12.49 5.68 11.87
CA PHE A 235 11.93 6.27 10.67
C PHE A 235 11.41 7.68 10.98
N LEU A 236 11.97 8.67 10.32
CA LEU A 236 11.65 10.09 10.53
C LEU A 236 11.70 10.48 12.02
N GLY A 237 12.75 10.04 12.72
CA GLY A 237 13.03 10.39 14.11
C GLY A 237 12.23 9.64 15.17
N LYS A 238 11.42 8.63 14.82
CA LYS A 238 10.73 7.76 15.79
C LYS A 238 10.73 6.31 15.33
N PRO A 239 10.65 5.33 16.26
CA PRO A 239 10.46 3.94 15.89
C PRO A 239 9.14 3.75 15.14
N ALA A 240 9.19 3.04 14.02
CA ALA A 240 8.02 2.64 13.23
C ALA A 240 8.12 1.15 12.88
N ARG A 241 6.96 0.49 12.72
CA ARG A 241 6.90 -0.93 12.40
C ARG A 241 6.82 -1.15 10.90
N PHE A 242 7.73 -1.97 10.38
CA PHE A 242 7.75 -2.40 8.98
C PHE A 242 7.62 -3.91 8.89
N SER A 243 6.97 -4.41 7.84
CA SER A 243 6.90 -5.85 7.57
C SER A 243 8.17 -6.31 6.84
N ASP A 244 8.78 -7.39 7.31
CA ASP A 244 9.89 -8.06 6.61
C ASP A 244 9.39 -9.06 5.54
N GLY A 245 8.07 -9.27 5.45
CA GLY A 245 7.43 -10.25 4.55
C GLY A 245 7.84 -10.13 3.08
N PRO A 246 7.81 -8.95 2.46
CA PRO A 246 8.25 -8.77 1.07
C PRO A 246 9.70 -9.23 0.83
N PHE A 247 10.61 -8.93 1.75
CA PHE A 247 12.02 -9.28 1.64
C PHE A 247 12.26 -10.78 1.91
N ARG A 248 11.52 -11.37 2.86
CA ARG A 248 11.52 -12.82 3.08
C ARG A 248 11.04 -13.58 1.87
N LEU A 249 9.99 -13.09 1.21
CA LEU A 249 9.47 -13.67 -0.02
C LEU A 249 10.53 -13.64 -1.13
N ALA A 250 11.20 -12.51 -1.33
CA ALA A 250 12.28 -12.38 -2.30
C ALA A 250 13.47 -13.29 -1.98
N ALA A 251 13.85 -13.38 -0.69
CA ALA A 251 14.94 -14.23 -0.22
C ALA A 251 14.63 -15.74 -0.36
N MET A 252 13.37 -16.14 -0.12
CA MET A 252 12.91 -17.54 -0.33
C MET A 252 12.99 -17.93 -1.80
N LEU A 253 12.66 -17.01 -2.70
CA LEU A 253 12.70 -17.22 -4.14
C LEU A 253 14.06 -16.86 -4.76
N LYS A 254 15.05 -16.46 -3.94
CA LYS A 254 16.42 -16.12 -4.34
C LYS A 254 16.49 -15.11 -5.47
N ARG A 255 15.71 -14.01 -5.36
CA ARG A 255 15.61 -12.99 -6.41
C ARG A 255 16.25 -11.68 -6.00
N ARG A 256 16.65 -10.89 -6.98
CA ARG A 256 17.08 -9.50 -6.81
C ARG A 256 15.89 -8.61 -6.49
N VAL A 257 16.17 -7.56 -5.72
CA VAL A 257 15.16 -6.58 -5.28
C VAL A 257 15.61 -5.19 -5.66
N VAL A 258 14.76 -4.47 -6.38
CA VAL A 258 14.93 -3.07 -6.76
C VAL A 258 13.86 -2.23 -6.06
N PHE A 259 14.26 -1.11 -5.47
CA PHE A 259 13.30 -0.11 -5.01
C PHE A 259 12.71 0.64 -6.19
N MET A 260 11.42 0.99 -6.11
CA MET A 260 10.75 1.81 -7.12
C MET A 260 9.83 2.86 -6.50
N CYS A 261 9.80 4.06 -7.06
CA CYS A 261 8.76 5.05 -6.81
C CYS A 261 8.53 5.97 -8.00
N GLY A 262 7.32 6.53 -8.13
CA GLY A 262 6.94 7.46 -9.19
C GLY A 262 6.59 8.83 -8.61
N LEU A 263 7.59 9.68 -8.34
CA LEU A 263 7.42 10.97 -7.68
C LEU A 263 6.71 11.97 -8.59
N TYR A 264 5.65 12.59 -8.08
CA TYR A 264 4.93 13.65 -8.75
C TYR A 264 5.54 15.03 -8.47
N HIS A 265 5.96 15.74 -9.52
CA HIS A 265 6.58 17.06 -9.45
C HIS A 265 5.65 18.21 -9.86
N GLY A 266 4.35 17.95 -9.89
CA GLY A 266 3.38 18.94 -10.34
C GLY A 266 3.16 18.95 -11.86
N GLY A 267 2.07 19.57 -12.30
CA GLY A 267 1.70 19.57 -13.72
C GLY A 267 1.45 18.16 -14.25
N ASN A 268 2.26 17.74 -15.21
CA ASN A 268 2.24 16.42 -15.83
C ASN A 268 3.56 15.65 -15.64
N ARG A 269 4.42 16.09 -14.72
CA ARG A 269 5.78 15.58 -14.56
C ARG A 269 5.87 14.54 -13.48
N TYR A 270 6.42 13.39 -13.83
CA TYR A 270 6.73 12.28 -12.92
C TYR A 270 8.19 11.88 -13.06
N GLU A 271 8.87 11.73 -11.94
CA GLU A 271 10.21 11.13 -11.85
C GLU A 271 10.06 9.69 -11.37
N LEU A 272 10.53 8.76 -12.20
CA LEU A 272 10.44 7.33 -11.92
C LEU A 272 11.81 6.86 -11.43
N ARG A 273 11.95 6.70 -10.10
CA ARG A 273 13.24 6.33 -9.48
C ARG A 273 13.33 4.84 -9.23
N PHE A 274 14.50 4.31 -9.57
CA PHE A 274 14.89 2.94 -9.31
C PHE A 274 16.23 2.92 -8.58
N SER A 275 16.35 2.08 -7.54
CA SER A 275 17.61 1.90 -6.82
C SER A 275 17.76 0.46 -6.32
N PRO A 276 18.98 -0.08 -6.20
CA PRO A 276 19.18 -1.43 -5.72
C PRO A 276 18.84 -1.53 -4.24
N LEU A 277 18.12 -2.59 -3.84
CA LEU A 277 17.84 -2.88 -2.43
C LEU A 277 18.61 -4.10 -1.93
N ALA A 278 18.51 -5.23 -2.63
CA ALA A 278 19.13 -6.47 -2.21
C ALA A 278 19.36 -7.41 -3.39
N ASP A 279 20.33 -8.30 -3.26
CA ASP A 279 20.51 -9.47 -4.11
C ASP A 279 20.45 -10.72 -3.22
N PHE A 280 19.38 -11.52 -3.39
CA PHE A 280 19.19 -12.75 -2.64
C PHE A 280 19.58 -14.00 -3.44
N SER A 281 20.23 -13.89 -4.61
CA SER A 281 20.64 -15.04 -5.41
C SER A 281 21.52 -16.02 -4.63
N GLY A 282 22.42 -15.51 -3.78
CA GLY A 282 23.28 -16.27 -2.87
C GLY A 282 22.68 -16.57 -1.49
N ALA A 283 21.37 -16.36 -1.27
CA ALA A 283 20.76 -16.58 0.03
C ALA A 283 20.72 -18.08 0.40
N THR A 284 21.17 -18.39 1.60
CA THR A 284 21.16 -19.72 2.23
C THR A 284 20.32 -19.70 3.50
N ALA A 285 20.05 -20.86 4.09
CA ALA A 285 19.36 -20.92 5.38
C ALA A 285 20.13 -20.19 6.49
N ALA A 286 21.46 -20.19 6.44
CA ALA A 286 22.30 -19.58 7.47
C ALA A 286 22.34 -18.05 7.41
N ASN A 287 22.33 -17.45 6.20
CA ASN A 287 22.49 -15.99 6.04
C ASN A 287 21.19 -15.23 5.73
N ARG A 288 20.09 -15.95 5.47
CA ARG A 288 18.82 -15.36 4.99
C ARG A 288 18.29 -14.27 5.92
N ASP A 289 18.25 -14.52 7.22
CA ASP A 289 17.68 -13.57 8.17
C ASP A 289 18.51 -12.29 8.26
N ALA A 290 19.84 -12.38 8.18
CA ALA A 290 20.72 -11.22 8.14
C ALA A 290 20.54 -10.41 6.86
N LEU A 291 20.48 -11.06 5.69
CA LEU A 291 20.24 -10.41 4.41
C LEU A 291 18.87 -9.72 4.36
N VAL A 292 17.82 -10.35 4.93
CA VAL A 292 16.48 -9.75 5.02
C VAL A 292 16.49 -8.52 5.92
N ALA A 293 17.16 -8.58 7.06
CA ALA A 293 17.26 -7.44 7.98
C ALA A 293 17.99 -6.25 7.32
N GLU A 294 19.10 -6.52 6.62
CA GLU A 294 19.85 -5.50 5.87
C GLU A 294 19.00 -4.87 4.75
N ALA A 295 18.32 -5.70 3.96
CA ALA A 295 17.44 -5.23 2.89
C ALA A 295 16.30 -4.34 3.41
N LEU A 296 15.67 -4.74 4.53
CA LEU A 296 14.63 -3.96 5.18
C LEU A 296 15.18 -2.62 5.72
N ALA A 297 16.35 -2.63 6.36
CA ALA A 297 16.98 -1.41 6.85
C ALA A 297 17.30 -0.44 5.69
N ARG A 298 17.83 -0.95 4.58
CA ARG A 298 18.10 -0.16 3.37
C ARG A 298 16.83 0.41 2.75
N TYR A 299 15.74 -0.38 2.71
CA TYR A 299 14.44 0.07 2.26
C TYR A 299 13.92 1.24 3.10
N VAL A 300 13.96 1.12 4.43
CA VAL A 300 13.49 2.16 5.35
C VAL A 300 14.32 3.43 5.21
N ALA A 301 15.65 3.33 5.11
CA ALA A 301 16.53 4.46 4.87
C ALA A 301 16.25 5.16 3.52
N THR A 302 16.02 4.38 2.47
CA THR A 302 15.66 4.91 1.14
C THR A 302 14.30 5.64 1.20
N LEU A 303 13.30 5.04 1.85
CA LEU A 303 11.99 5.65 2.01
C LEU A 303 12.07 6.94 2.84
N GLU A 304 12.87 6.97 3.93
CA GLU A 304 13.06 8.16 4.75
C GLU A 304 13.69 9.30 3.94
N THR A 305 14.73 9.01 3.18
CA THR A 305 15.37 10.00 2.28
C THR A 305 14.36 10.59 1.31
N LEU A 306 13.57 9.75 0.66
CA LEU A 306 12.54 10.19 -0.27
C LEU A 306 11.40 10.98 0.39
N CYS A 307 11.01 10.63 1.61
CA CYS A 307 10.05 11.41 2.39
C CYS A 307 10.57 12.82 2.72
N ARG A 308 11.88 12.99 2.92
CA ARG A 308 12.51 14.30 3.14
C ARG A 308 12.66 15.10 1.86
N GLU A 309 13.05 14.46 0.77
CA GLU A 309 13.23 15.10 -0.56
C GLU A 309 11.89 15.51 -1.19
N ALA A 310 10.89 14.64 -1.10
CA ALA A 310 9.58 14.81 -1.72
C ALA A 310 8.42 14.60 -0.72
N PRO A 311 8.33 15.44 0.35
CA PRO A 311 7.48 15.18 1.50
C PRO A 311 5.98 15.10 1.18
N TYR A 312 5.54 15.71 0.09
CA TYR A 312 4.13 15.68 -0.29
C TYR A 312 3.74 14.46 -1.14
N ASN A 313 4.69 13.54 -1.39
CA ASN A 313 4.46 12.37 -2.24
C ASN A 313 4.15 11.09 -1.48
N TRP A 314 4.50 10.95 -0.20
CA TRP A 314 4.16 9.75 0.58
C TRP A 314 2.79 9.87 1.21
N PHE A 315 1.81 9.15 0.68
CA PHE A 315 0.39 9.30 0.99
C PHE A 315 0.00 8.57 2.28
N ASN A 316 0.52 9.08 3.40
CA ASN A 316 0.20 8.62 4.74
C ASN A 316 -0.83 9.55 5.40
N PHE A 317 -2.07 9.07 5.53
CA PHE A 317 -3.20 9.78 6.14
C PHE A 317 -3.75 9.04 7.36
N PHE A 318 -2.93 8.17 7.97
CA PHE A 318 -3.27 7.42 9.18
C PHE A 318 -2.08 7.46 10.16
N ASP A 319 -2.32 7.07 11.41
CA ASP A 319 -1.27 7.03 12.44
C ASP A 319 -0.31 5.87 12.17
N PHE A 320 0.77 6.18 11.46
CA PHE A 320 1.78 5.20 11.04
C PHE A 320 2.64 4.72 12.23
N TRP A 321 2.79 5.54 13.26
CA TRP A 321 3.65 5.26 14.42
C TRP A 321 2.88 4.67 15.61
N ALA A 322 1.55 4.51 15.54
CA ALA A 322 0.73 3.98 16.64
C ALA A 322 1.22 2.61 17.17
N GLY A 323 1.70 1.74 16.32
CA GLY A 323 2.21 0.41 16.72
C GLY A 323 3.67 0.42 17.23
N GLY A 324 4.39 1.55 17.13
CA GLY A 324 5.79 1.68 17.57
C GLY A 324 5.95 2.12 19.02
N ALA A 325 4.92 2.76 19.60
CA ALA A 325 4.98 3.33 20.94
C ALA A 325 5.04 2.25 22.06
N GLU A 326 4.46 1.08 21.84
CA GLU A 326 4.47 -0.02 22.83
C GLU A 326 5.83 -0.73 22.94
N ALA A 327 6.69 -0.65 21.91
CA ALA A 327 7.99 -1.30 21.92
C ALA A 327 9.08 -0.45 22.63
N GLY A 328 8.92 0.87 22.72
CA GLY A 328 9.83 1.77 23.40
C GLY A 328 9.74 1.69 24.94
N SER A 329 8.55 1.42 25.46
CA SER A 329 8.33 1.29 26.91
C SER A 329 8.89 0.02 27.55
N ALA A 330 9.14 -1.02 26.75
CA ALA A 330 9.72 -2.28 27.25
C ALA A 330 11.25 -2.29 27.21
N ALA A 331 11.89 -1.38 26.44
CA ALA A 331 13.36 -1.28 26.36
C ALA A 331 13.95 -0.34 27.42
N ASP A 332 13.16 0.59 27.97
CA ASP A 332 13.58 1.49 29.07
C ASP A 332 13.31 0.90 30.46
N ALA A 333 12.75 -0.30 30.56
CA ALA A 333 12.42 -0.99 31.79
C ALA A 333 13.26 -2.28 32.04
N ALA A 334 14.37 -2.49 31.30
CA ALA A 334 15.27 -3.63 31.46
C ALA A 334 16.69 -3.21 31.88
#